data_78bf8d0dd5c345f9157b1ca4ff20d09a
#
_entry.id   78bf8d0dd5c345f9157b1ca4ff20d09a
#
_cell.length_a   1.000
_cell.length_b   1.000
_cell.length_c   1.000
_cell.angle_alpha   90.00
_cell.angle_beta   90.00
_cell.angle_gamma   90.00
#
_symmetry.space_group_name_H-M   'P 1'
#
loop_
_entity.id
_entity.type
_entity.pdbx_description
1 polymer ?
#
loop_
_entity_poly.entity_id
_entity_poly.type
_entity_poly.pdbx_seq_one_letter_code
_entity_poly.pdbx_strand_id
1 'polypeptide(L)'
;MKTFNLTQEQVAVAYDVAAQIKASKPYTNKWNTDNIAIGLLGETAYSIMTNMTLNVEVWQNRGDGGADFPDGTDVKTISFTGRQPELKVSKMPTEESRVKKYVLAICDPKQSPNKVHLVGEISIENFKQKASLKQYGDKFWYSVTPTELDVIY
;
A
#
# COMPACT_ATOMS: atom_id res chain seq x y z
N MET A 1 -7.58 12.96 -6.26
CA MET A 1 -7.45 11.52 -6.54
C MET A 1 -6.96 11.33 -7.97
N LYS A 2 -6.00 10.48 -8.16
CA LYS A 2 -5.41 10.22 -9.47
C LYS A 2 -5.61 8.77 -9.87
N THR A 3 -6.15 8.53 -11.06
CA THR A 3 -6.51 7.18 -11.53
C THR A 3 -5.52 6.69 -12.58
N PHE A 4 -5.07 5.46 -12.42
CA PHE A 4 -4.17 4.77 -13.34
C PHE A 4 -4.85 3.52 -13.90
N ASN A 5 -4.75 3.34 -15.22
CA ASN A 5 -5.17 2.13 -15.89
C ASN A 5 -3.92 1.30 -16.19
N LEU A 6 -3.73 0.24 -15.42
CA LEU A 6 -2.60 -0.66 -15.61
C LEU A 6 -2.85 -1.53 -16.86
N THR A 7 -1.77 -1.91 -17.52
CA THR A 7 -1.85 -2.88 -18.62
C THR A 7 -2.11 -4.28 -18.07
N GLN A 8 -2.63 -5.18 -18.91
CA GLN A 8 -2.80 -6.58 -18.54
C GLN A 8 -1.48 -7.22 -18.09
N GLU A 9 -0.38 -6.86 -18.73
CA GLU A 9 0.96 -7.32 -18.37
C GLU A 9 1.36 -6.84 -16.98
N GLN A 10 1.14 -5.57 -16.64
CA GLN A 10 1.43 -5.03 -15.32
C GLN A 10 0.62 -5.73 -14.22
N VAL A 11 -0.65 -5.99 -14.46
CA VAL A 11 -1.50 -6.76 -13.53
C VAL A 11 -0.99 -8.19 -13.38
N ALA A 12 -0.66 -8.86 -14.49
CA ALA A 12 -0.13 -10.22 -14.48
C ALA A 12 1.18 -10.32 -13.70
N VAL A 13 2.09 -9.35 -13.87
CA VAL A 13 3.35 -9.28 -13.12
C VAL A 13 3.09 -9.15 -11.62
N ALA A 14 2.14 -8.32 -11.20
CA ALA A 14 1.79 -8.16 -9.79
C ALA A 14 1.34 -9.50 -9.17
N TYR A 15 0.45 -10.24 -9.84
CA TYR A 15 -0.01 -11.55 -9.36
C TYR A 15 1.09 -12.62 -9.39
N ASP A 16 1.95 -12.62 -10.40
CA ASP A 16 3.07 -13.53 -10.50
C ASP A 16 4.09 -13.32 -9.38
N VAL A 17 4.48 -12.07 -9.15
CA VAL A 17 5.36 -11.70 -8.04
C VAL A 17 4.72 -12.03 -6.69
N ALA A 18 3.43 -11.77 -6.52
CA ALA A 18 2.70 -12.12 -5.30
C ALA A 18 2.75 -13.62 -5.01
N ALA A 19 2.59 -14.46 -6.04
CA ALA A 19 2.70 -15.91 -5.90
C ALA A 19 4.11 -16.34 -5.48
N GLN A 20 5.15 -15.72 -6.02
CA GLN A 20 6.54 -15.97 -5.65
C GLN A 20 6.83 -15.58 -4.19
N ILE A 21 6.32 -14.42 -3.75
CA ILE A 21 6.46 -13.98 -2.36
C ILE A 21 5.76 -14.96 -1.42
N LYS A 22 4.55 -15.38 -1.73
CA LYS A 22 3.79 -16.36 -0.93
C LYS A 22 4.52 -17.68 -0.83
N ALA A 23 5.10 -18.16 -1.92
CA ALA A 23 5.86 -19.40 -1.96
C ALA A 23 7.14 -19.32 -1.11
N SER A 24 7.81 -18.16 -1.09
CA SER A 24 9.04 -17.95 -0.31
C SER A 24 8.82 -17.81 1.20
N LYS A 25 7.57 -17.56 1.64
CA LYS A 25 7.21 -17.36 3.05
C LYS A 25 6.00 -18.21 3.45
N PRO A 26 6.11 -19.56 3.43
CA PRO A 26 4.97 -20.44 3.65
C PRO A 26 4.36 -20.36 5.06
N TYR A 27 5.08 -19.84 6.03
CA TYR A 27 4.62 -19.68 7.42
C TYR A 27 3.84 -18.39 7.68
N THR A 28 3.75 -17.47 6.74
CA THR A 28 2.92 -16.28 6.86
C THR A 28 1.51 -16.55 6.34
N ASN A 29 0.73 -17.33 7.10
CA ASN A 29 -0.66 -17.66 6.76
C ASN A 29 -1.62 -16.47 6.74
N LYS A 30 -1.17 -15.29 7.21
CA LYS A 30 -2.02 -14.10 7.32
C LYS A 30 -2.31 -13.42 5.97
N TRP A 31 -1.50 -13.69 4.94
CA TRP A 31 -1.57 -12.97 3.67
C TRP A 31 -1.68 -13.97 2.53
N ASN A 32 -2.82 -13.93 1.85
CA ASN A 32 -3.00 -14.70 0.64
C ASN A 32 -2.38 -13.98 -0.58
N THR A 33 -2.25 -14.70 -1.69
CA THR A 33 -1.68 -14.16 -2.94
C THR A 33 -2.43 -12.91 -3.41
N ASP A 34 -3.77 -12.88 -3.29
CA ASP A 34 -4.57 -11.75 -3.73
C ASP A 34 -4.27 -10.48 -2.93
N ASN A 35 -4.13 -10.58 -1.62
CA ASN A 35 -3.80 -9.43 -0.77
C ASN A 35 -2.42 -8.86 -1.09
N ILE A 36 -1.43 -9.72 -1.34
CA ILE A 36 -0.10 -9.31 -1.75
C ILE A 36 -0.16 -8.62 -3.12
N ALA A 37 -0.88 -9.21 -4.09
CA ALA A 37 -1.04 -8.65 -5.43
C ALA A 37 -1.72 -7.26 -5.40
N ILE A 38 -2.74 -7.08 -4.57
CA ILE A 38 -3.41 -5.79 -4.37
C ILE A 38 -2.42 -4.73 -3.92
N GLY A 39 -1.56 -5.03 -2.95
CA GLY A 39 -0.48 -4.14 -2.53
C GLY A 39 0.40 -3.73 -3.71
N LEU A 40 0.82 -4.70 -4.50
CA LEU A 40 1.68 -4.49 -5.66
C LEU A 40 1.03 -3.65 -6.77
N LEU A 41 -0.28 -3.75 -6.94
CA LEU A 41 -1.00 -2.90 -7.91
C LEU A 41 -0.91 -1.42 -7.52
N GLY A 42 -1.06 -1.09 -6.24
CA GLY A 42 -0.89 0.27 -5.74
C GLY A 42 0.53 0.79 -5.91
N GLU A 43 1.50 -0.02 -5.57
CA GLU A 43 2.92 0.31 -5.78
C GLU A 43 3.24 0.52 -7.27
N THR A 44 2.66 -0.29 -8.14
CA THR A 44 2.81 -0.13 -9.60
C THR A 44 2.26 1.21 -10.08
N ALA A 45 1.09 1.60 -9.62
CA ALA A 45 0.49 2.90 -9.96
C ALA A 45 1.36 4.06 -9.47
N TYR A 46 1.91 3.97 -8.26
CA TYR A 46 2.82 4.98 -7.72
C TYR A 46 4.13 5.05 -8.51
N SER A 47 4.68 3.91 -8.90
CA SER A 47 5.86 3.82 -9.77
C SER A 47 5.64 4.53 -11.10
N ILE A 48 4.49 4.33 -11.73
CA ILE A 48 4.13 5.01 -12.99
C ILE A 48 4.04 6.53 -12.77
N MET A 49 3.37 6.95 -11.70
CA MET A 49 3.19 8.37 -11.40
C MET A 49 4.52 9.10 -11.20
N THR A 50 5.45 8.48 -10.51
CA THR A 50 6.72 9.09 -10.08
C THR A 50 7.88 8.76 -11.00
N ASN A 51 7.71 7.84 -11.93
CA ASN A 51 8.77 7.27 -12.77
C ASN A 51 9.90 6.62 -11.94
N MET A 52 9.60 6.20 -10.72
CA MET A 52 10.53 5.42 -9.90
C MET A 52 10.36 3.93 -10.19
N THR A 53 11.47 3.22 -10.28
CA THR A 53 11.44 1.77 -10.53
C THR A 53 10.98 1.03 -9.28
N LEU A 54 10.02 0.09 -9.47
CA LEU A 54 9.68 -0.88 -8.46
C LEU A 54 10.87 -1.80 -8.18
N ASN A 55 11.30 -1.85 -6.92
CA ASN A 55 12.33 -2.78 -6.51
C ASN A 55 11.72 -4.08 -6.01
N VAL A 56 11.57 -5.04 -6.91
CA VAL A 56 10.99 -6.36 -6.62
C VAL A 56 11.82 -7.14 -5.59
N GLU A 57 13.14 -6.92 -5.54
CA GLU A 57 14.04 -7.61 -4.62
C GLU A 57 13.82 -7.19 -3.15
N VAL A 58 13.45 -5.94 -2.91
CA VAL A 58 13.15 -5.44 -1.56
C VAL A 58 11.98 -6.19 -0.93
N TRP A 59 11.04 -6.68 -1.74
CA TRP A 59 9.91 -7.44 -1.24
C TRP A 59 10.29 -8.81 -0.67
N GLN A 60 11.35 -9.40 -1.17
CA GLN A 60 11.86 -10.68 -0.68
C GLN A 60 12.63 -10.54 0.65
N ASN A 61 13.16 -9.35 0.94
CA ASN A 61 14.01 -9.05 2.08
C ASN A 61 13.31 -8.12 3.10
N ARG A 62 12.03 -8.28 3.32
CA ARG A 62 11.27 -7.47 4.28
C ARG A 62 11.79 -7.59 5.70
N GLY A 63 12.19 -6.50 6.28
CA GLY A 63 12.69 -6.37 7.65
C GLY A 63 13.38 -5.04 7.90
N ASP A 64 13.50 -4.20 6.92
CA ASP A 64 14.37 -3.05 6.86
C ASP A 64 13.65 -1.69 6.88
N GLY A 65 12.59 -1.55 7.70
CA GLY A 65 11.96 -0.27 7.97
C GLY A 65 10.80 0.12 7.05
N GLY A 66 10.40 -0.74 6.12
CA GLY A 66 9.07 -0.74 5.50
C GLY A 66 8.78 0.26 4.38
N ALA A 67 9.74 1.06 3.91
CA ALA A 67 9.51 1.94 2.76
C ALA A 67 9.54 1.14 1.45
N ASP A 68 8.54 1.36 0.58
CA ASP A 68 8.45 0.68 -0.71
C ASP A 68 9.32 1.36 -1.79
N PHE A 69 9.61 2.63 -1.61
CA PHE A 69 10.34 3.44 -2.57
C PHE A 69 11.52 4.20 -1.95
N PRO A 70 12.54 4.56 -2.76
CA PRO A 70 13.73 5.26 -2.27
C PRO A 70 13.45 6.62 -1.65
N ASP A 71 12.35 7.27 -2.02
CA ASP A 71 11.93 8.56 -1.44
C ASP A 71 11.31 8.43 -0.05
N GLY A 72 11.21 7.21 0.47
CA GLY A 72 10.60 6.94 1.78
C GLY A 72 9.09 6.76 1.73
N THR A 73 8.51 6.58 0.55
CA THR A 73 7.07 6.31 0.41
C THR A 73 6.74 4.86 0.71
N ASP A 74 5.69 4.66 1.49
CA ASP A 74 5.03 3.37 1.72
C ASP A 74 3.60 3.46 1.20
N VAL A 75 3.26 2.64 0.21
CA VAL A 75 1.94 2.63 -0.43
C VAL A 75 1.04 1.60 0.24
N LYS A 76 -0.03 2.07 0.85
CA LYS A 76 -1.06 1.23 1.47
C LYS A 76 -2.24 1.08 0.52
N THR A 77 -2.40 -0.11 -0.04
CA THR A 77 -3.45 -0.41 -1.00
C THR A 77 -4.55 -1.22 -0.35
N ILE A 78 -5.78 -0.80 -0.58
CA ILE A 78 -6.98 -1.52 -0.13
C ILE A 78 -7.87 -1.87 -1.30
N SER A 79 -8.61 -2.98 -1.14
CA SER A 79 -9.71 -3.30 -2.06
C SER A 79 -10.92 -2.44 -1.71
N PHE A 80 -11.61 -1.96 -2.74
CA PHE A 80 -12.88 -1.28 -2.55
C PHE A 80 -13.93 -2.27 -2.03
N THR A 81 -14.54 -1.94 -0.90
CA THR A 81 -15.53 -2.80 -0.22
C THR A 81 -16.91 -2.15 -0.08
N GLY A 82 -17.14 -1.01 -0.73
CA GLY A 82 -18.36 -0.22 -0.55
C GLY A 82 -18.37 0.64 0.72
N ARG A 83 -17.35 0.54 1.56
CA ARG A 83 -17.16 1.39 2.74
C ARG A 83 -16.18 2.51 2.44
N GLN A 84 -16.23 3.58 3.23
CA GLN A 84 -15.24 4.64 3.13
C GLN A 84 -13.84 4.06 3.33
N PRO A 85 -12.91 4.26 2.39
CA PRO A 85 -11.55 3.76 2.52
C PRO A 85 -10.82 4.51 3.64
N GLU A 86 -9.93 3.80 4.32
CA GLU A 86 -9.06 4.38 5.34
C GLU A 86 -7.63 3.90 5.11
N LEU A 87 -6.67 4.79 5.29
CA LEU A 87 -5.27 4.41 5.37
C LEU A 87 -5.02 3.82 6.75
N LYS A 88 -4.61 2.55 6.80
CA LYS A 88 -4.38 1.80 8.04
C LYS A 88 -2.93 1.38 8.17
N VAL A 89 -2.37 1.64 9.36
CA VAL A 89 -1.01 1.26 9.70
C VAL A 89 -1.02 0.55 11.05
N SER A 90 -0.42 -0.63 11.12
CA SER A 90 -0.47 -1.46 12.33
C SER A 90 0.42 -0.94 13.45
N LYS A 91 1.51 -0.24 13.12
CA LYS A 91 2.46 0.33 14.09
C LYS A 91 2.77 1.77 13.76
N MET A 92 2.76 2.62 14.77
CA MET A 92 3.22 4.01 14.61
C MET A 92 4.70 4.00 14.20
N PRO A 93 5.07 4.71 13.11
CA PRO A 93 6.46 4.76 12.68
C PRO A 93 7.35 5.42 13.74
N THR A 94 8.53 4.85 13.93
CA THR A 94 9.56 5.35 14.83
C THR A 94 10.54 6.27 14.08
N GLU A 95 11.40 6.96 14.80
CA GLU A 95 12.45 7.79 14.20
C GLU A 95 13.44 7.00 13.34
N GLU A 96 13.61 5.70 13.61
CA GLU A 96 14.46 4.79 12.84
C GLU A 96 13.81 4.30 11.56
N SER A 97 12.50 4.53 11.38
CA SER A 97 11.78 4.12 10.19
C SER A 97 12.25 4.90 8.96
N ARG A 98 12.42 4.19 7.84
CA ARG A 98 12.71 4.81 6.54
C ARG A 98 11.48 5.44 5.89
N VAL A 99 10.30 5.16 6.40
CA VAL A 99 9.05 5.71 5.87
C VAL A 99 8.98 7.20 6.21
N LYS A 100 8.83 8.02 5.19
CA LYS A 100 8.65 9.48 5.30
C LYS A 100 7.23 9.91 5.00
N LYS A 101 6.50 9.13 4.23
CA LYS A 101 5.09 9.37 3.92
C LYS A 101 4.37 8.09 3.56
N TYR A 102 3.06 8.11 3.77
CA TYR A 102 2.14 7.08 3.30
C TYR A 102 1.32 7.60 2.12
N VAL A 103 1.02 6.70 1.19
CA VAL A 103 0.07 6.92 0.09
C VAL A 103 -1.05 5.91 0.22
N LEU A 104 -2.30 6.37 0.15
CA LEU A 104 -3.47 5.50 0.08
C LEU A 104 -3.82 5.22 -1.37
N ALA A 105 -3.83 3.95 -1.74
CA ALA A 105 -4.31 3.46 -3.01
C ALA A 105 -5.55 2.58 -2.84
N ILE A 106 -6.44 2.62 -3.81
CA ILE A 106 -7.65 1.80 -3.86
C ILE A 106 -7.73 1.09 -5.20
N CYS A 107 -8.09 -0.17 -5.19
CA CYS A 107 -8.42 -0.92 -6.40
C CYS A 107 -9.66 -1.77 -6.17
N ASP A 108 -10.30 -2.20 -7.27
CA ASP A 108 -11.41 -3.16 -7.25
C ASP A 108 -11.08 -4.31 -8.20
N PRO A 109 -10.34 -5.32 -7.71
CA PRO A 109 -9.85 -6.40 -8.58
C PRO A 109 -10.98 -7.23 -9.21
N LYS A 110 -12.17 -7.21 -8.64
CA LYS A 110 -13.31 -7.98 -9.14
C LYS A 110 -14.03 -7.30 -10.31
N GLN A 111 -14.23 -5.98 -10.22
CA GLN A 111 -14.96 -5.23 -11.21
C GLN A 111 -14.06 -4.50 -12.21
N SER A 112 -12.93 -3.99 -11.76
CA SER A 112 -11.98 -3.22 -12.56
C SER A 112 -10.55 -3.60 -12.22
N PRO A 113 -10.09 -4.80 -12.62
CA PRO A 113 -8.83 -5.38 -12.13
C PRO A 113 -7.57 -4.57 -12.49
N ASN A 114 -7.67 -3.72 -13.51
CA ASN A 114 -6.55 -2.91 -13.98
C ASN A 114 -6.60 -1.44 -13.51
N LYS A 115 -7.65 -1.04 -12.80
CA LYS A 115 -7.82 0.35 -12.39
C LYS A 115 -7.37 0.56 -10.94
N VAL A 116 -6.45 1.49 -10.73
CA VAL A 116 -5.94 1.86 -9.42
C VAL A 116 -6.11 3.36 -9.19
N HIS A 117 -6.64 3.71 -8.04
CA HIS A 117 -6.80 5.11 -7.62
C HIS A 117 -5.79 5.44 -6.53
N LEU A 118 -4.93 6.41 -6.75
CA LEU A 118 -4.13 7.03 -5.70
C LEU A 118 -4.98 8.15 -5.08
N VAL A 119 -5.41 7.94 -3.85
CA VAL A 119 -6.42 8.79 -3.19
C VAL A 119 -5.80 10.05 -2.62
N GLY A 120 -4.66 9.90 -1.95
CA GLY A 120 -3.95 10.99 -1.32
C GLY A 120 -2.72 10.50 -0.59
N GLU A 121 -1.96 11.44 -0.05
CA GLU A 121 -0.74 11.16 0.71
C GLU A 121 -0.72 11.89 2.04
N ILE A 122 0.10 11.43 2.95
CA ILE A 122 0.29 12.08 4.26
C ILE A 122 1.73 11.88 4.73
N SER A 123 2.38 12.96 5.16
CA SER A 123 3.70 12.87 5.79
C SER A 123 3.63 12.13 7.13
N ILE A 124 4.74 11.53 7.55
CA ILE A 124 4.80 10.85 8.84
C ILE A 124 4.47 11.79 10.00
N GLU A 125 4.93 13.03 9.95
CA GLU A 125 4.64 14.04 10.99
C GLU A 125 3.13 14.30 11.10
N ASN A 126 2.47 14.53 9.98
CA ASN A 126 1.02 14.72 9.95
C ASN A 126 0.26 13.46 10.33
N PHE A 127 0.73 12.29 9.90
CA PHE A 127 0.14 11.02 10.30
C PHE A 127 0.17 10.83 11.82
N LYS A 128 1.28 11.09 12.47
CA LYS A 128 1.41 11.02 13.93
C LYS A 128 0.44 11.95 14.67
N GLN A 129 0.12 13.09 14.08
CA GLN A 129 -0.81 14.08 14.67
C GLN A 129 -2.27 13.72 14.43
N LYS A 130 -2.60 13.21 13.24
CA LYS A 130 -3.99 13.03 12.79
C LYS A 130 -4.53 11.62 12.99
N ALA A 131 -3.66 10.59 13.05
CA ALA A 131 -4.09 9.22 13.11
C ALA A 131 -4.86 8.89 14.40
N SER A 132 -5.97 8.18 14.24
CA SER A 132 -6.76 7.65 15.34
C SER A 132 -6.37 6.20 15.61
N LEU A 133 -6.14 5.87 16.88
CA LEU A 133 -5.95 4.48 17.30
C LEU A 133 -7.30 3.78 17.32
N LYS A 134 -7.41 2.69 16.58
CA LYS A 134 -8.60 1.84 16.53
C LYS A 134 -8.29 0.44 17.00
N GLN A 135 -9.30 -0.21 17.55
CA GLN A 135 -9.22 -1.58 18.07
C GLN A 135 -10.42 -2.39 17.61
N TYR A 136 -10.15 -3.63 17.20
CA TYR A 136 -11.17 -4.66 16.98
C TYR A 136 -10.66 -5.99 17.54
N GLY A 137 -11.27 -6.47 18.62
CA GLY A 137 -10.76 -7.63 19.36
C GLY A 137 -9.34 -7.33 19.89
N ASP A 138 -8.39 -8.20 19.57
CA ASP A 138 -6.99 -8.05 19.97
C ASP A 138 -6.15 -7.25 18.97
N LYS A 139 -6.76 -6.77 17.88
CA LYS A 139 -6.08 -6.03 16.83
C LYS A 139 -6.18 -4.53 17.05
N PHE A 140 -5.04 -3.87 16.94
CA PHE A 140 -4.90 -2.41 16.98
C PHE A 140 -4.33 -1.91 15.66
N TRP A 141 -4.77 -0.75 15.24
CA TRP A 141 -4.18 -0.05 14.10
C TRP A 141 -4.40 1.46 14.22
N TYR A 142 -3.57 2.21 13.53
CA TYR A 142 -3.72 3.65 13.38
C TYR A 142 -4.37 3.94 12.03
N SER A 143 -5.30 4.88 11.99
CA SER A 143 -6.12 5.14 10.81
C SER A 143 -6.26 6.63 10.55
N VAL A 144 -6.19 7.02 9.28
CA VAL A 144 -6.59 8.33 8.78
C VAL A 144 -7.61 8.17 7.66
N THR A 145 -8.55 9.11 7.59
CA THR A 145 -9.58 9.13 6.54
C THR A 145 -9.07 9.86 5.30
N PRO A 146 -9.68 9.67 4.12
CA PRO A 146 -9.28 10.38 2.91
C PRO A 146 -9.30 11.91 3.01
N THR A 147 -10.19 12.46 3.84
CA THR A 147 -10.29 13.90 4.05
C THR A 147 -9.10 14.51 4.80
N GLU A 148 -8.33 13.66 5.48
CA GLU A 148 -7.12 14.05 6.22
C GLU A 148 -5.85 13.93 5.38
N LEU A 149 -5.96 13.39 4.16
CA LEU A 149 -4.84 13.21 3.24
C LEU A 149 -4.64 14.45 2.37
N ASP A 150 -3.40 14.72 2.03
CA ASP A 150 -3.06 15.73 1.03
C ASP A 150 -3.36 15.21 -0.38
N VAL A 151 -3.79 16.12 -1.26
CA VAL A 151 -4.14 15.77 -2.64
C VAL A 151 -2.88 15.43 -3.44
N ILE A 152 -2.95 14.35 -4.21
CA ILE A 152 -1.93 13.99 -5.20
C ILE A 152 -2.31 14.66 -6.53
N TYR A 153 -1.41 15.49 -7.04
CA TYR A 153 -1.55 16.21 -8.31
C TYR A 153 -0.88 15.48 -9.46
#